data_d623787bb1caa3147f40a53c955bfb99
#
_entry.id   d623787bb1caa3147f40a53c955bfb99
#
_cell.length_a   1.000
_cell.length_b   1.000
_cell.length_c   1.000
_cell.angle_alpha   90.00
_cell.angle_beta   90.00
_cell.angle_gamma   90.00
#
_symmetry.space_group_name_H-M   'P 1'
#
loop_
_entity.id
_entity.type
_entity.pdbx_description
1 polymer ?
#
loop_
_entity_poly.entity_id
_entity_poly.type
_entity_poly.pdbx_seq_one_letter_code
_entity_poly.pdbx_strand_id
1 'polypeptide(L)'
;MNVVIHGIGWGILAAAMMLSMKAVARKRGAKETRRSWRAVVMCLILVAVSVLEGCRIATRDFLIAEEVRLTISYFLILGAAVIDEKMRIIPNFIPGIMVLSSLVIVAIKALMGGNVGTDLAGAILGALLCGVVLGIADKASKGGIGKGDIKLLMAHGFLCGTNIVFSTLLLALLCCAVFSAGMVLLKKCTAKDHLAFGPFLYVGYAVMLFFTIY
;
A
#
# COMPACT_ATOMS: atom_id res chain seq x y z
N MET A 1 4.46 -14.54 23.84
CA MET A 1 5.44 -13.43 23.99
C MET A 1 5.90 -12.89 22.63
N ASN A 2 6.23 -13.75 21.67
CA ASN A 2 6.71 -13.32 20.34
C ASN A 2 5.68 -12.48 19.54
N VAL A 3 4.40 -12.83 19.58
CA VAL A 3 3.33 -12.13 18.83
C VAL A 3 3.19 -10.66 19.26
N VAL A 4 3.21 -10.40 20.56
CA VAL A 4 3.10 -9.02 21.10
C VAL A 4 4.33 -8.19 20.73
N ILE A 5 5.53 -8.78 20.84
CA ILE A 5 6.79 -8.11 20.45
C ILE A 5 6.76 -7.78 18.96
N HIS A 6 6.28 -8.70 18.13
CA HIS A 6 6.14 -8.50 16.69
C HIS A 6 5.16 -7.35 16.37
N GLY A 7 3.99 -7.35 17.00
CA GLY A 7 3.01 -6.26 16.83
C GLY A 7 3.55 -4.90 17.27
N ILE A 8 4.24 -4.82 18.41
CA ILE A 8 4.87 -3.58 18.87
C ILE A 8 5.94 -3.11 17.87
N GLY A 9 6.76 -4.04 17.34
CA GLY A 9 7.75 -3.75 16.31
C GLY A 9 7.12 -3.11 15.07
N TRP A 10 6.00 -3.65 14.59
CA TRP A 10 5.23 -3.08 13.47
C TRP A 10 4.70 -1.69 13.77
N GLY A 11 4.19 -1.45 14.99
CA GLY A 11 3.74 -0.13 15.43
C GLY A 11 4.86 0.91 15.42
N ILE A 12 6.05 0.56 15.90
CA ILE A 12 7.24 1.44 15.89
C ILE A 12 7.68 1.73 14.46
N LEU A 13 7.75 0.71 13.60
CA LEU A 13 8.10 0.87 12.19
C LEU A 13 7.08 1.76 11.45
N ALA A 14 5.79 1.59 11.70
CA ALA A 14 4.75 2.44 11.13
C ALA A 14 4.89 3.89 11.56
N ALA A 15 5.14 4.15 12.84
CA ALA A 15 5.38 5.50 13.35
C ALA A 15 6.62 6.13 12.73
N ALA A 16 7.73 5.39 12.65
CA ALA A 16 8.97 5.84 12.01
C ALA A 16 8.77 6.14 10.52
N MET A 17 8.08 5.26 9.80
CA MET A 17 7.76 5.44 8.38
C MET A 17 6.89 6.67 8.14
N MET A 18 5.85 6.87 8.95
CA MET A 18 5.00 8.05 8.86
C MET A 18 5.76 9.34 9.13
N LEU A 19 6.67 9.35 10.11
CA LEU A 19 7.50 10.51 10.41
C LEU A 19 8.47 10.83 9.28
N SER A 20 9.15 9.81 8.74
CA SER A 20 10.08 9.97 7.61
C SER A 20 9.37 10.47 6.36
N MET A 21 8.20 9.92 6.03
CA MET A 21 7.42 10.34 4.86
C MET A 21 6.83 11.74 5.02
N LYS A 22 6.42 12.13 6.24
CA LYS A 22 6.04 13.53 6.54
C LYS A 22 7.24 14.48 6.33
N ALA A 23 8.45 14.08 6.73
CA ALA A 23 9.66 14.85 6.49
C ALA A 23 10.00 14.98 5.00
N VAL A 24 9.83 13.90 4.22
CA VAL A 24 9.99 13.92 2.75
C VAL A 24 8.97 14.86 2.10
N ALA A 25 7.70 14.77 2.49
CA ALA A 25 6.65 15.64 1.99
C ALA A 25 6.94 17.13 2.29
N ARG A 26 7.43 17.42 3.52
CA ARG A 26 7.84 18.77 3.92
C ARG A 26 9.01 19.30 3.09
N LYS A 27 10.03 18.49 2.85
CA LYS A 27 11.18 18.86 1.98
C LYS A 27 10.74 19.14 0.54
N ARG A 28 9.66 18.54 0.07
CA ARG A 28 9.08 18.75 -1.27
C ARG A 28 8.07 19.89 -1.35
N GLY A 29 7.95 20.71 -0.30
CA GLY A 29 7.13 21.91 -0.30
C GLY A 29 5.66 21.70 0.14
N ALA A 30 5.33 20.56 0.74
CA ALA A 30 4.01 20.39 1.33
C ALA A 30 3.80 21.43 2.44
N LYS A 31 2.71 22.21 2.35
CA LYS A 31 2.33 23.16 3.40
C LYS A 31 2.12 22.41 4.71
N GLU A 32 2.72 22.92 5.78
CA GLU A 32 2.54 22.37 7.12
C GLU A 32 1.08 22.54 7.53
N THR A 33 0.33 21.44 7.51
CA THR A 33 -1.04 21.45 8.01
C THR A 33 -0.94 21.67 9.52
N ARG A 34 -1.54 22.78 10.01
CA ARG A 34 -1.66 23.07 11.44
C ARG A 34 -2.00 21.78 12.15
N ARG A 35 -1.25 21.46 13.24
CA ARG A 35 -1.36 20.23 14.02
C ARG A 35 -2.82 20.05 14.47
N SER A 36 -3.65 19.54 13.56
CA SER A 36 -5.07 19.32 13.83
C SER A 36 -5.17 18.07 14.69
N TRP A 37 -5.97 18.09 15.76
CA TRP A 37 -6.36 16.93 16.54
C TRP A 37 -6.69 15.71 15.63
N ARG A 38 -7.37 15.98 14.52
CA ARG A 38 -7.73 14.97 13.51
C ARG A 38 -6.49 14.25 12.95
N ALA A 39 -5.40 14.97 12.66
CA ALA A 39 -4.15 14.37 12.17
C ALA A 39 -3.47 13.50 13.23
N VAL A 40 -3.55 13.86 14.50
CA VAL A 40 -3.03 13.05 15.61
C VAL A 40 -3.84 11.76 15.76
N VAL A 41 -5.17 11.87 15.77
CA VAL A 41 -6.09 10.71 15.86
C VAL A 41 -5.85 9.77 14.68
N MET A 42 -5.71 10.29 13.46
CA MET A 42 -5.45 9.48 12.28
C MET A 42 -4.11 8.74 12.38
N CYS A 43 -3.06 9.39 12.87
CA CYS A 43 -1.77 8.73 13.13
C CYS A 43 -1.90 7.62 14.17
N LEU A 44 -2.64 7.83 15.25
CA LEU A 44 -2.86 6.81 16.29
C LEU A 44 -3.64 5.60 15.74
N ILE A 45 -4.66 5.85 14.93
CA ILE A 45 -5.43 4.77 14.26
C ILE A 45 -4.51 3.96 13.34
N LEU A 46 -3.68 4.62 12.51
CA LEU A 46 -2.77 3.93 11.60
C LEU A 46 -1.73 3.09 12.35
N VAL A 47 -1.21 3.58 13.47
CA VAL A 47 -0.28 2.82 14.34
C VAL A 47 -1.02 1.63 14.96
N ALA A 48 -2.22 1.82 15.49
CA ALA A 48 -3.01 0.74 16.08
C ALA A 48 -3.32 -0.37 15.06
N VAL A 49 -3.73 0.00 13.84
CA VAL A 49 -3.93 -0.95 12.74
C VAL A 49 -2.64 -1.71 12.43
N SER A 50 -1.49 -1.02 12.37
CA SER A 50 -0.20 -1.67 12.11
C SER A 50 0.20 -2.65 13.22
N VAL A 51 -0.09 -2.35 14.47
CA VAL A 51 0.14 -3.28 15.60
C VAL A 51 -0.72 -4.54 15.44
N LEU A 52 -2.01 -4.36 15.11
CA LEU A 52 -2.92 -5.48 14.91
C LEU A 52 -2.48 -6.37 13.74
N GLU A 53 -2.07 -5.78 12.61
CA GLU A 53 -1.56 -6.52 11.46
C GLU A 53 -0.28 -7.29 11.80
N GLY A 54 0.66 -6.67 12.50
CA GLY A 54 1.88 -7.33 12.95
C GLY A 54 1.62 -8.51 13.90
N CYS A 55 0.65 -8.38 14.81
CA CYS A 55 0.22 -9.49 15.66
C CYS A 55 -0.40 -10.63 14.83
N ARG A 56 -1.19 -10.30 13.83
CA ARG A 56 -1.85 -11.32 12.98
C ARG A 56 -0.88 -12.05 12.07
N ILE A 57 0.07 -11.35 11.47
CA ILE A 57 1.12 -11.99 10.65
C ILE A 57 1.95 -12.93 11.50
N ALA A 58 2.29 -12.55 12.73
CA ALA A 58 3.05 -13.39 13.66
C ALA A 58 2.30 -14.63 14.16
N THR A 59 0.98 -14.71 13.98
CA THR A 59 0.15 -15.90 14.32
C THR A 59 -0.04 -16.86 13.15
N ARG A 60 0.50 -16.52 11.97
CA ARG A 60 0.36 -17.32 10.76
C ARG A 60 1.68 -17.99 10.40
N ASP A 61 1.59 -19.23 9.92
CA ASP A 61 2.75 -20.00 9.45
C ASP A 61 3.13 -19.59 8.00
N PHE A 62 3.50 -18.33 7.82
CA PHE A 62 4.03 -17.88 6.54
C PHE A 62 5.48 -18.34 6.37
N LEU A 63 5.86 -18.64 5.13
CA LEU A 63 7.27 -18.70 4.77
C LEU A 63 7.90 -17.32 5.01
N ILE A 64 9.09 -17.28 5.58
CA ILE A 64 9.81 -16.03 5.92
C ILE A 64 9.85 -15.06 4.73
N ALA A 65 10.02 -15.57 3.52
CA ALA A 65 10.06 -14.76 2.31
C ALA A 65 8.71 -14.05 2.03
N GLU A 66 7.59 -14.72 2.27
CA GLU A 66 6.25 -14.15 2.10
C GLU A 66 5.98 -13.09 3.16
N GLU A 67 6.31 -13.36 4.41
CA GLU A 67 6.17 -12.40 5.50
C GLU A 67 6.97 -11.11 5.22
N VAL A 68 8.20 -11.25 4.73
CA VAL A 68 9.06 -10.11 4.35
C VAL A 68 8.44 -9.31 3.20
N ARG A 69 7.90 -9.98 2.17
CA ARG A 69 7.22 -9.31 1.05
C ARG A 69 6.02 -8.50 1.53
N LEU A 70 5.16 -9.11 2.34
CA LEU A 70 3.96 -8.47 2.88
C LEU A 70 4.32 -7.27 3.76
N THR A 71 5.32 -7.44 4.63
CA THR A 71 5.80 -6.39 5.53
C THR A 71 6.36 -5.19 4.76
N ILE A 72 7.26 -5.43 3.80
CA ILE A 72 7.84 -4.36 2.97
C ILE A 72 6.75 -3.61 2.22
N SER A 73 5.85 -4.36 1.57
CA SER A 73 4.74 -3.77 0.83
C SER A 73 3.83 -2.91 1.72
N TYR A 74 3.50 -3.40 2.91
CA TYR A 74 2.65 -2.68 3.86
C TYR A 74 3.21 -1.31 4.21
N PHE A 75 4.49 -1.25 4.60
CA PHE A 75 5.11 0.01 4.98
C PHE A 75 5.31 0.96 3.80
N LEU A 76 5.60 0.45 2.62
CA LEU A 76 5.75 1.28 1.43
C LEU A 76 4.41 1.86 0.96
N ILE A 77 3.32 1.09 1.01
CA ILE A 77 1.97 1.58 0.72
C ILE A 77 1.52 2.60 1.77
N LEU A 78 1.78 2.34 3.06
CA LEU A 78 1.52 3.32 4.12
C LEU A 78 2.26 4.64 3.85
N GLY A 79 3.54 4.56 3.47
CA GLY A 79 4.34 5.73 3.12
C GLY A 79 3.79 6.48 1.91
N ALA A 80 3.39 5.75 0.86
CA ALA A 80 2.74 6.33 -0.32
C ALA A 80 1.44 7.05 0.06
N ALA A 81 0.59 6.43 0.87
CA ALA A 81 -0.67 6.99 1.33
C ALA A 81 -0.48 8.31 2.10
N VAL A 82 0.53 8.37 3.00
CA VAL A 82 0.85 9.59 3.77
C VAL A 82 1.32 10.74 2.87
N ILE A 83 2.06 10.45 1.82
CA ILE A 83 2.53 11.48 0.88
C ILE A 83 1.38 11.90 -0.05
N ASP A 84 0.64 10.94 -0.59
CA ASP A 84 -0.45 11.18 -1.52
C ASP A 84 -1.57 12.02 -0.89
N GLU A 85 -1.93 11.77 0.36
CA GLU A 85 -2.89 12.59 1.10
C GLU A 85 -2.50 14.08 1.15
N LYS A 86 -1.20 14.36 1.20
CA LYS A 86 -0.70 15.74 1.34
C LYS A 86 -0.37 16.41 0.03
N MET A 87 0.21 15.68 -0.90
CA MET A 87 0.81 16.22 -2.12
C MET A 87 0.06 15.77 -3.38
N ARG A 88 -0.80 14.77 -3.28
CA ARG A 88 -1.46 14.10 -4.43
C ARG A 88 -0.47 13.66 -5.50
N ILE A 89 0.72 13.23 -5.04
CA ILE A 89 1.81 12.75 -5.90
C ILE A 89 2.47 11.57 -5.19
N ILE A 90 2.63 10.46 -5.90
CA ILE A 90 3.38 9.30 -5.42
C ILE A 90 4.81 9.41 -5.94
N PRO A 91 5.83 9.51 -5.06
CA PRO A 91 7.22 9.59 -5.46
C PRO A 91 7.69 8.28 -6.12
N ASN A 92 8.42 8.38 -7.23
CA ASN A 92 8.88 7.22 -7.99
C ASN A 92 9.84 6.30 -7.21
N PHE A 93 10.46 6.78 -6.12
CA PHE A 93 11.33 5.93 -5.31
C PHE A 93 10.57 4.82 -4.57
N ILE A 94 9.29 5.03 -4.20
CA ILE A 94 8.48 4.01 -3.51
C ILE A 94 8.24 2.78 -4.41
N PRO A 95 7.68 2.93 -5.63
CA PRO A 95 7.60 1.81 -6.56
C PRO A 95 8.96 1.20 -6.88
N GLY A 96 10.01 2.01 -6.98
CA GLY A 96 11.37 1.55 -7.24
C GLY A 96 11.90 0.62 -6.13
N ILE A 97 11.69 0.98 -4.86
CA ILE A 97 12.07 0.14 -3.72
C ILE A 97 11.26 -1.17 -3.72
N MET A 98 9.97 -1.15 -4.06
CA MET A 98 9.16 -2.37 -4.15
C MET A 98 9.73 -3.35 -5.18
N VAL A 99 10.03 -2.86 -6.38
CA VAL A 99 10.60 -3.70 -7.44
C VAL A 99 11.98 -4.25 -7.02
N LEU A 100 12.84 -3.40 -6.48
CA LEU A 100 14.17 -3.81 -6.01
C LEU A 100 14.07 -4.87 -4.91
N SER A 101 13.19 -4.67 -3.94
CA SER A 101 12.96 -5.64 -2.85
C SER A 101 12.48 -6.99 -3.39
N SER A 102 11.59 -6.99 -4.38
CA SER A 102 11.14 -8.23 -5.03
C SER A 102 12.29 -8.97 -5.70
N LEU A 103 13.14 -8.26 -6.45
CA LEU A 103 14.30 -8.84 -7.12
C LEU A 103 15.31 -9.43 -6.13
N VAL A 104 15.56 -8.73 -5.02
CA VAL A 104 16.43 -9.20 -3.94
C VAL A 104 15.89 -10.49 -3.30
N ILE A 105 14.60 -10.54 -2.99
CA ILE A 105 13.97 -11.73 -2.40
C ILE A 105 14.02 -12.91 -3.35
N VAL A 106 13.75 -12.70 -4.63
CA VAL A 106 13.85 -13.76 -5.67
C VAL A 106 15.29 -14.24 -5.81
N ALA A 107 16.27 -13.32 -5.81
CA ALA A 107 17.69 -13.68 -5.89
C ALA A 107 18.15 -14.51 -4.69
N ILE A 108 17.77 -14.12 -3.47
CA ILE A 108 18.08 -14.89 -2.25
C ILE A 108 17.46 -16.29 -2.34
N LYS A 109 16.20 -16.40 -2.76
CA LYS A 109 15.50 -17.68 -2.93
C LYS A 109 16.20 -18.57 -3.98
N ALA A 110 16.68 -17.98 -5.08
CA ALA A 110 17.46 -18.67 -6.10
C ALA A 110 18.78 -19.25 -5.54
N LEU A 111 19.50 -18.45 -4.76
CA LEU A 111 20.76 -18.87 -4.11
C LEU A 111 20.55 -20.00 -3.10
N MET A 112 19.37 -20.08 -2.48
CA MET A 112 18.99 -21.15 -1.56
C MET A 112 18.47 -22.41 -2.28
N GLY A 113 18.53 -22.46 -3.62
CA GLY A 113 18.05 -23.60 -4.41
C GLY A 113 16.53 -23.68 -4.55
N GLY A 114 15.80 -22.62 -4.21
CA GLY A 114 14.34 -22.56 -4.36
C GLY A 114 13.90 -22.38 -5.81
N ASN A 115 12.69 -22.85 -6.12
CA ASN A 115 12.10 -22.63 -7.44
C ASN A 115 11.62 -21.18 -7.56
N VAL A 116 12.28 -20.39 -8.41
CA VAL A 116 11.98 -18.97 -8.63
C VAL A 116 11.06 -18.73 -9.83
N GLY A 117 10.82 -19.75 -10.64
CA GLY A 117 10.04 -19.61 -11.87
C GLY A 117 8.59 -19.18 -11.60
N THR A 118 7.96 -19.79 -10.61
CA THR A 118 6.58 -19.45 -10.19
C THR A 118 6.50 -18.07 -9.57
N ASP A 119 7.50 -17.69 -8.76
CA ASP A 119 7.53 -16.37 -8.13
C ASP A 119 7.70 -15.25 -9.16
N LEU A 120 8.62 -15.45 -10.10
CA LEU A 120 8.88 -14.48 -11.16
C LEU A 120 7.70 -14.37 -12.12
N ALA A 121 7.08 -15.49 -12.47
CA ALA A 121 5.86 -15.49 -13.28
C ALA A 121 4.71 -14.73 -12.56
N GLY A 122 4.49 -15.01 -11.28
CA GLY A 122 3.49 -14.31 -10.46
C GLY A 122 3.77 -12.81 -10.34
N ALA A 123 5.03 -12.42 -10.17
CA ALA A 123 5.45 -11.01 -10.12
C ALA A 123 5.18 -10.29 -11.45
N ILE A 124 5.59 -10.87 -12.57
CA ILE A 124 5.38 -10.29 -13.90
C ILE A 124 3.89 -10.22 -14.22
N LEU A 125 3.13 -11.29 -13.99
CA LEU A 125 1.69 -11.32 -14.23
C LEU A 125 0.95 -10.31 -13.36
N GLY A 126 1.31 -10.18 -12.08
CA GLY A 126 0.72 -9.20 -11.17
C GLY A 126 0.96 -7.76 -11.63
N ALA A 127 2.18 -7.44 -12.04
CA ALA A 127 2.52 -6.13 -12.57
C ALA A 127 1.78 -5.83 -13.89
N LEU A 128 1.78 -6.78 -14.82
CA LEU A 128 1.11 -6.63 -16.11
C LEU A 128 -0.40 -6.48 -15.96
N LEU A 129 -1.03 -7.30 -15.12
CA LEU A 129 -2.46 -7.24 -14.86
C LEU A 129 -2.87 -5.85 -14.37
N CYS A 130 -2.18 -5.32 -13.37
CA CYS A 130 -2.45 -3.96 -12.88
C CYS A 130 -2.18 -2.90 -13.95
N GLY A 131 -1.08 -3.00 -14.68
CA GLY A 131 -0.73 -2.07 -15.75
C GLY A 131 -1.77 -2.03 -16.87
N VAL A 132 -2.23 -3.20 -17.30
CA VAL A 132 -3.25 -3.31 -18.36
C VAL A 132 -4.61 -2.82 -17.87
N VAL A 133 -5.09 -3.32 -16.73
CA VAL A 133 -6.42 -2.94 -16.20
C VAL A 133 -6.49 -1.44 -15.92
N LEU A 134 -5.51 -0.91 -15.20
CA LEU A 134 -5.50 0.52 -14.86
C LEU A 134 -5.17 1.39 -16.08
N GLY A 135 -4.33 0.92 -16.99
CA GLY A 135 -4.04 1.63 -18.24
C GLY A 135 -5.26 1.73 -19.17
N ILE A 136 -6.08 0.67 -19.25
CA ILE A 136 -7.36 0.72 -19.97
C ILE A 136 -8.34 1.67 -19.27
N ALA A 137 -8.44 1.59 -17.93
CA ALA A 137 -9.31 2.45 -17.15
C ALA A 137 -8.88 3.94 -17.24
N ASP A 138 -7.58 4.24 -17.27
CA ASP A 138 -7.07 5.59 -17.48
C ASP A 138 -7.44 6.15 -18.85
N LYS A 139 -7.29 5.35 -19.91
CA LYS A 139 -7.73 5.73 -21.27
C LYS A 139 -9.24 5.94 -21.34
N ALA A 140 -10.02 5.06 -20.74
CA ALA A 140 -11.48 5.16 -20.71
C ALA A 140 -11.97 6.40 -19.95
N SER A 141 -11.30 6.76 -18.87
CA SER A 141 -11.58 7.97 -18.06
C SER A 141 -10.91 9.25 -18.59
N LYS A 142 -10.26 9.19 -19.77
CA LYS A 142 -9.55 10.31 -20.40
C LYS A 142 -8.48 10.94 -19.49
N GLY A 143 -7.70 10.10 -18.82
CA GLY A 143 -6.64 10.54 -17.90
C GLY A 143 -7.12 10.78 -16.47
N GLY A 144 -8.21 10.11 -16.07
CA GLY A 144 -8.78 10.24 -14.72
C GLY A 144 -8.00 9.51 -13.63
N ILE A 145 -7.08 8.61 -13.99
CA ILE A 145 -6.28 7.84 -13.02
C ILE A 145 -4.88 8.44 -12.90
N GLY A 146 -4.40 8.60 -11.67
CA GLY A 146 -3.05 9.09 -11.42
C GLY A 146 -1.98 8.11 -11.96
N LYS A 147 -1.06 8.60 -12.79
CA LYS A 147 0.07 7.77 -13.28
C LYS A 147 0.94 7.22 -12.15
N GLY A 148 0.96 7.89 -11.00
CA GLY A 148 1.63 7.44 -9.80
C GLY A 148 0.95 6.19 -9.21
N ASP A 149 -0.39 6.16 -9.18
CA ASP A 149 -1.18 5.03 -8.67
C ASP A 149 -0.97 3.79 -9.54
N ILE A 150 -0.94 3.95 -10.87
CA ILE A 150 -0.66 2.86 -11.81
C ILE A 150 0.72 2.25 -11.52
N LYS A 151 1.76 3.09 -11.40
CA LYS A 151 3.13 2.63 -11.11
C LYS A 151 3.21 1.93 -9.74
N LEU A 152 2.55 2.47 -8.72
CA LEU A 152 2.54 1.89 -7.38
C LEU A 152 1.89 0.51 -7.38
N LEU A 153 0.74 0.36 -8.03
CA LEU A 153 0.03 -0.92 -8.11
C LEU A 153 0.77 -1.94 -8.98
N MET A 154 1.41 -1.53 -10.06
CA MET A 154 2.30 -2.42 -10.84
C MET A 154 3.45 -2.93 -9.97
N ALA A 155 4.11 -2.05 -9.22
CA ALA A 155 5.20 -2.42 -8.33
C ALA A 155 4.73 -3.29 -7.15
N HIS A 156 3.54 -3.03 -6.61
CA HIS A 156 2.92 -3.88 -5.60
C HIS A 156 2.61 -5.27 -6.15
N GLY A 157 2.07 -5.37 -7.37
CA GLY A 157 1.83 -6.63 -8.05
C GLY A 157 3.12 -7.40 -8.35
N PHE A 158 4.19 -6.69 -8.70
CA PHE A 158 5.50 -7.29 -8.90
C PHE A 158 6.10 -7.84 -7.60
N LEU A 159 5.87 -7.18 -6.46
CA LEU A 159 6.36 -7.61 -5.14
C LEU A 159 5.54 -8.76 -4.56
N CYS A 160 4.21 -8.64 -4.58
CA CYS A 160 3.30 -9.54 -3.84
C CYS A 160 2.58 -10.56 -4.74
N GLY A 161 2.68 -10.43 -6.07
CA GLY A 161 2.03 -11.33 -7.01
C GLY A 161 0.57 -10.99 -7.30
N THR A 162 -0.03 -11.78 -8.21
CA THR A 162 -1.32 -11.49 -8.83
C THR A 162 -2.49 -11.50 -7.84
N ASN A 163 -2.57 -12.52 -6.99
CA ASN A 163 -3.71 -12.70 -6.09
C ASN A 163 -3.83 -11.55 -5.07
N ILE A 164 -2.70 -11.19 -4.46
CA ILE A 164 -2.64 -10.15 -3.44
C ILE A 164 -2.96 -8.78 -4.03
N VAL A 165 -2.35 -8.44 -5.17
CA VAL A 165 -2.59 -7.13 -5.78
C VAL A 165 -4.02 -6.97 -6.28
N PHE A 166 -4.61 -8.03 -6.85
CA PHE A 166 -5.98 -7.98 -7.34
C PHE A 166 -6.98 -7.78 -6.19
N SER A 167 -6.83 -8.54 -5.11
CA SER A 167 -7.66 -8.39 -3.91
C SER A 167 -7.50 -7.01 -3.28
N THR A 168 -6.26 -6.52 -3.20
CA THR A 168 -5.96 -5.15 -2.71
C THR A 168 -6.64 -4.09 -3.56
N LEU A 169 -6.52 -4.18 -4.89
CA LEU A 169 -7.12 -3.23 -5.82
C LEU A 169 -8.63 -3.22 -5.70
N LEU A 170 -9.25 -4.40 -5.65
CA LEU A 170 -10.71 -4.54 -5.55
C LEU A 170 -11.23 -3.92 -4.25
N LEU A 171 -10.61 -4.24 -3.11
CA LEU A 171 -10.96 -3.66 -1.81
C LEU A 171 -10.72 -2.15 -1.76
N ALA A 172 -9.61 -1.67 -2.32
CA ALA A 172 -9.32 -0.24 -2.40
C ALA A 172 -10.37 0.52 -3.21
N LEU A 173 -10.78 -0.03 -4.36
CA LEU A 173 -11.84 0.56 -5.20
C LEU A 173 -13.18 0.54 -4.49
N LEU A 174 -13.51 -0.54 -3.78
CA LEU A 174 -14.74 -0.64 -2.99
C LEU A 174 -14.77 0.42 -1.88
N CYS A 175 -13.69 0.54 -1.11
CA CYS A 175 -13.58 1.56 -0.06
C CYS A 175 -13.67 2.98 -0.63
N CYS A 176 -13.01 3.24 -1.76
CA CYS A 176 -13.08 4.53 -2.45
C CYS A 176 -14.50 4.83 -2.92
N ALA A 177 -15.18 3.86 -3.52
CA ALA A 177 -16.56 4.02 -4.00
C ALA A 177 -17.54 4.31 -2.87
N VAL A 178 -17.47 3.53 -1.77
CA VAL A 178 -18.33 3.73 -0.58
C VAL A 178 -18.10 5.10 0.03
N PHE A 179 -16.83 5.50 0.21
CA PHE A 179 -16.48 6.81 0.76
C PHE A 179 -16.96 7.95 -0.14
N SER A 180 -16.71 7.84 -1.45
CA SER A 180 -17.12 8.86 -2.43
C SER A 180 -18.63 9.00 -2.48
N ALA A 181 -19.38 7.90 -2.50
CA ALA A 181 -20.85 7.91 -2.45
C ALA A 181 -21.36 8.60 -1.18
N GLY A 182 -20.77 8.26 -0.01
CA GLY A 182 -21.12 8.91 1.25
C GLY A 182 -20.87 10.41 1.23
N MET A 183 -19.73 10.86 0.69
CA MET A 183 -19.41 12.29 0.60
C MET A 183 -20.35 13.05 -0.35
N VAL A 184 -20.75 12.44 -1.46
CA VAL A 184 -21.73 13.03 -2.39
C VAL A 184 -23.11 13.11 -1.74
N LEU A 185 -23.58 12.05 -1.06
CA LEU A 185 -24.86 12.05 -0.34
C LEU A 185 -24.92 13.12 0.76
N LEU A 186 -23.81 13.34 1.45
CA LEU A 186 -23.68 14.39 2.47
C LEU A 186 -23.47 15.79 1.88
N LYS A 187 -23.50 15.95 0.55
CA LYS A 187 -23.26 17.20 -0.18
C LYS A 187 -21.94 17.89 0.18
N LYS A 188 -20.94 17.13 0.62
CA LYS A 188 -19.60 17.65 1.00
C LYS A 188 -18.60 17.67 -0.15
N CYS A 189 -18.85 16.89 -1.20
CA CYS A 189 -18.05 16.83 -2.41
C CYS A 189 -18.96 16.69 -3.64
N THR A 190 -18.44 17.06 -4.79
CA THR A 190 -19.07 16.82 -6.08
C THR A 190 -18.40 15.61 -6.75
N ALA A 191 -19.08 14.97 -7.69
CA ALA A 191 -18.54 13.83 -8.45
C ALA A 191 -17.29 14.18 -9.29
N LYS A 192 -16.93 15.47 -9.39
CA LYS A 192 -15.75 15.97 -10.11
C LYS A 192 -14.52 16.19 -9.21
N ASP A 193 -14.69 16.08 -7.90
CA ASP A 193 -13.57 16.29 -6.97
C ASP A 193 -12.60 15.11 -7.01
N HIS A 194 -11.33 15.40 -7.24
CA HIS A 194 -10.28 14.39 -7.23
C HIS A 194 -9.92 14.01 -5.79
N LEU A 195 -10.13 12.75 -5.44
CA LEU A 195 -9.72 12.18 -4.16
C LEU A 195 -8.32 11.55 -4.30
N ALA A 196 -7.49 11.67 -3.26
CA ALA A 196 -6.24 10.94 -3.19
C ALA A 196 -6.54 9.44 -3.06
N PHE A 197 -6.03 8.61 -3.98
CA PHE A 197 -6.30 7.17 -4.00
C PHE A 197 -5.41 6.38 -3.03
N GLY A 198 -4.20 6.87 -2.73
CA GLY A 198 -3.23 6.22 -1.85
C GLY A 198 -3.78 5.79 -0.48
N PRO A 199 -4.52 6.63 0.25
CA PRO A 199 -5.15 6.22 1.51
C PRO A 199 -6.13 5.06 1.37
N PHE A 200 -6.91 5.00 0.28
CA PHE A 200 -7.83 3.89 0.02
C PHE A 200 -7.07 2.62 -0.34
N LEU A 201 -5.97 2.74 -1.07
CA LEU A 201 -5.09 1.61 -1.36
C LEU A 201 -4.51 1.01 -0.07
N TYR A 202 -4.07 1.86 0.87
CA TYR A 202 -3.59 1.39 2.16
C TYR A 202 -4.68 0.66 2.96
N VAL A 203 -5.89 1.24 3.04
CA VAL A 203 -7.03 0.61 3.73
C VAL A 203 -7.39 -0.71 3.07
N GLY A 204 -7.48 -0.75 1.74
CA GLY A 204 -7.77 -1.98 0.99
C GLY A 204 -6.73 -3.08 1.25
N TYR A 205 -5.45 -2.71 1.31
CA TYR A 205 -4.38 -3.66 1.61
C TYR A 205 -4.42 -4.15 3.06
N ALA A 206 -4.63 -3.26 4.02
CA ALA A 206 -4.78 -3.64 5.43
C ALA A 206 -5.99 -4.59 5.63
N VAL A 207 -7.14 -4.26 5.03
CA VAL A 207 -8.32 -5.13 5.06
C VAL A 207 -8.04 -6.48 4.42
N MET A 208 -7.36 -6.50 3.27
CA MET A 208 -6.96 -7.73 2.60
C MET A 208 -6.07 -8.59 3.52
N LEU A 209 -5.03 -8.02 4.11
CA LEU A 209 -4.14 -8.72 5.04
C LEU A 209 -4.91 -9.27 6.25
N PHE A 210 -5.86 -8.47 6.77
CA PHE A 210 -6.66 -8.87 7.93
C PHE A 210 -7.57 -10.06 7.64
N PHE A 211 -8.22 -10.11 6.48
CA PHE A 211 -9.19 -11.15 6.12
C PHE A 211 -8.65 -12.27 5.23
N THR A 212 -7.45 -12.10 4.65
CA THR A 212 -6.90 -13.15 3.79
C THR A 212 -6.64 -14.41 4.60
N ILE A 213 -7.47 -15.42 4.33
CA ILE A 213 -7.32 -16.78 4.82
C ILE A 213 -6.51 -17.51 3.74
N TYR A 214 -5.24 -17.77 4.01
CA TYR A 214 -4.42 -18.72 3.24
C TYR A 214 -4.42 -20.05 3.97
#